data_54c7493420e2881f67a0b9c8ed3cf0ea
#
_entry.id   54c7493420e2881f67a0b9c8ed3cf0ea
#
_cell.length_a   1.000
_cell.length_b   1.000
_cell.length_c   1.000
_cell.angle_alpha   90.00
_cell.angle_beta   90.00
_cell.angle_gamma   90.00
#
_symmetry.space_group_name_H-M   'P 1'
#
loop_
_entity.id
_entity.type
_entity.pdbx_description
1 polymer ?
#
loop_
_entity_poly.entity_id
_entity_poly.type
_entity_poly.pdbx_seq_one_letter_code
_entity_poly.pdbx_strand_id
1 'polypeptide(L)'
;MSASTAPLDGVLLIGAGGLGCAVALALAGLPITRLVIADDDRIALSNLHRQILFTMRDLGAFKSDTIAMRWGAQRPDWSVTTLRARLDTPEAIAEVARHQAVTIDASDNFATRFAANDAAIRHRFPLVHGAAIGLTGQLLTIDPGRSACLRCLFGGPPEAEGTTCQNAGVLGSLVGEVGWLMALEAVKLLYRTGRPLWNRLLTIDALRGRRRAVPLRPDSHCACQLQPGSDPP
;
A
#
# COMPACT_ATOMS: atom_id res chain seq x y z
N MET A 1 3.11 2.47 33.64
CA MET A 1 3.85 2.86 32.43
C MET A 1 2.84 3.58 31.54
N SER A 2 2.95 4.90 31.42
CA SER A 2 2.06 5.73 30.63
C SER A 2 2.37 5.47 29.14
N ALA A 3 1.40 4.91 28.42
CA ALA A 3 1.51 4.81 26.96
C ALA A 3 1.56 6.23 26.38
N SER A 4 2.59 6.53 25.62
CA SER A 4 2.73 7.79 24.89
C SER A 4 1.51 7.98 24.00
N THR A 5 0.72 9.01 24.29
CA THR A 5 -0.49 9.38 23.52
C THR A 5 -0.17 10.31 22.35
N ALA A 6 1.07 10.35 21.88
CA ALA A 6 1.41 11.09 20.66
C ALA A 6 0.63 10.48 19.48
N PRO A 7 -0.02 11.29 18.65
CA PRO A 7 -0.70 10.77 17.47
C PRO A 7 0.30 10.03 16.59
N LEU A 8 -0.08 8.85 16.08
CA LEU A 8 0.73 8.13 15.12
C LEU A 8 0.81 8.98 13.84
N ASP A 9 2.01 9.31 13.40
CA ASP A 9 2.28 10.15 12.23
C ASP A 9 3.07 9.40 11.13
N GLY A 10 3.33 8.12 11.36
CA GLY A 10 4.13 7.26 10.52
C GLY A 10 3.33 6.55 9.44
N VAL A 11 4.02 6.21 8.36
CA VAL A 11 3.50 5.41 7.25
C VAL A 11 4.34 4.15 7.10
N LEU A 12 3.70 2.98 7.01
CA LEU A 12 4.32 1.76 6.48
C LEU A 12 4.01 1.68 4.99
N LEU A 13 5.03 1.65 4.16
CA LEU A 13 4.95 1.37 2.73
C LEU A 13 5.47 -0.05 2.46
N ILE A 14 4.59 -0.94 2.04
CA ILE A 14 4.91 -2.31 1.64
C ILE A 14 5.06 -2.32 0.11
N GLY A 15 6.26 -2.61 -0.37
CA GLY A 15 6.64 -2.58 -1.77
C GLY A 15 7.23 -1.24 -2.22
N ALA A 16 8.45 -1.29 -2.75
CA ALA A 16 9.17 -0.16 -3.34
C ALA A 16 9.29 -0.28 -4.87
N GLY A 17 8.31 -0.94 -5.49
CA GLY A 17 8.18 -1.08 -6.94
C GLY A 17 7.66 0.19 -7.60
N GLY A 18 6.97 0.06 -8.72
CA GLY A 18 6.43 1.20 -9.47
C GLY A 18 5.43 2.02 -8.66
N LEU A 19 4.44 1.37 -8.04
CA LEU A 19 3.46 2.01 -7.16
C LEU A 19 4.15 2.65 -5.95
N GLY A 20 5.05 1.89 -5.28
CA GLY A 20 5.78 2.38 -4.11
C GLY A 20 6.66 3.58 -4.42
N CYS A 21 7.33 3.63 -5.56
CA CYS A 21 8.08 4.81 -6.02
C CYS A 21 7.18 6.05 -6.14
N ALA A 22 6.00 5.89 -6.75
CA ALA A 22 5.06 7.00 -6.92
C ALA A 22 4.46 7.45 -5.58
N VAL A 23 4.11 6.50 -4.70
CA VAL A 23 3.66 6.79 -3.32
C VAL A 23 4.74 7.55 -2.57
N ALA A 24 5.97 7.00 -2.55
CA ALA A 24 7.08 7.64 -1.88
C ALA A 24 7.26 9.07 -2.39
N LEU A 25 7.34 9.31 -3.68
CA LEU A 25 7.48 10.64 -4.26
C LEU A 25 6.33 11.59 -3.86
N ALA A 26 5.10 11.12 -3.86
CA ALA A 26 3.93 11.91 -3.47
C ALA A 26 3.96 12.30 -1.99
N LEU A 27 4.41 11.42 -1.12
CA LEU A 27 4.53 11.69 0.31
C LEU A 27 5.65 12.69 0.64
N ALA A 28 6.67 12.85 -0.23
CA ALA A 28 7.85 13.70 -0.01
C ALA A 28 7.52 15.16 0.32
N GLY A 29 6.47 15.68 -0.26
CA GLY A 29 6.04 17.07 -0.03
C GLY A 29 5.19 17.27 1.22
N LEU A 30 4.91 16.23 2.01
CA LEU A 30 3.96 16.26 3.12
C LEU A 30 4.69 16.33 4.48
N PRO A 31 4.07 16.89 5.51
CA PRO A 31 4.66 16.95 6.85
C PRO A 31 4.49 15.62 7.61
N ILE A 32 4.94 14.51 7.00
CA ILE A 32 5.03 13.19 7.61
C ILE A 32 6.44 13.08 8.20
N THR A 33 6.59 12.58 9.40
CA THR A 33 7.89 12.54 10.08
C THR A 33 8.53 11.15 10.06
N ARG A 34 7.74 10.09 9.85
CA ARG A 34 8.23 8.71 9.82
C ARG A 34 7.72 7.94 8.61
N LEU A 35 8.64 7.26 7.94
CA LEU A 35 8.34 6.35 6.84
C LEU A 35 9.11 5.05 7.05
N VAL A 36 8.40 3.93 7.09
CA VAL A 36 9.00 2.59 7.03
C VAL A 36 8.75 2.02 5.64
N ILE A 37 9.80 1.56 4.97
CA ILE A 37 9.72 0.97 3.63
C ILE A 37 10.14 -0.49 3.70
N ALA A 38 9.26 -1.40 3.38
CA ALA A 38 9.53 -2.84 3.32
C ALA A 38 9.56 -3.33 1.87
N ASP A 39 10.73 -3.79 1.42
CA ASP A 39 10.94 -4.37 0.09
C ASP A 39 12.27 -5.11 0.09
N ASP A 40 12.29 -6.37 -0.39
CA ASP A 40 13.47 -7.24 -0.43
C ASP A 40 14.18 -7.24 -1.79
N ASP A 41 13.60 -6.59 -2.80
CA ASP A 41 14.09 -6.60 -4.17
C ASP A 41 15.27 -5.65 -4.40
N ARG A 42 16.02 -5.99 -5.45
CA ARG A 42 17.04 -5.11 -6.03
C ARG A 42 16.54 -4.44 -7.30
N ILE A 43 17.13 -3.30 -7.59
CA ILE A 43 16.83 -2.52 -8.78
C ILE A 43 17.38 -3.25 -10.01
N ALA A 44 16.50 -3.54 -10.96
CA ALA A 44 16.81 -4.19 -12.22
C ALA A 44 16.48 -3.28 -13.41
N LEU A 45 17.22 -3.42 -14.52
CA LEU A 45 17.04 -2.62 -15.73
C LEU A 45 15.61 -2.70 -16.27
N SER A 46 15.00 -3.89 -16.25
CA SER A 46 13.63 -4.15 -16.69
C SER A 46 12.57 -3.39 -15.88
N ASN A 47 12.93 -2.81 -14.76
CA ASN A 47 12.00 -2.10 -13.88
C ASN A 47 12.00 -0.58 -14.07
N LEU A 48 13.06 -0.01 -14.65
CA LEU A 48 13.27 1.45 -14.68
C LEU A 48 12.18 2.22 -15.43
N HIS A 49 11.51 1.59 -16.40
CA HIS A 49 10.44 2.23 -17.16
C HIS A 49 9.21 2.62 -16.31
N ARG A 50 9.05 2.05 -15.12
CA ARG A 50 7.94 2.33 -14.20
C ARG A 50 8.36 2.68 -12.77
N GLN A 51 9.62 2.46 -12.41
CA GLN A 51 10.16 2.76 -11.08
C GLN A 51 10.93 4.09 -11.10
N ILE A 52 10.19 5.18 -11.19
CA ILE A 52 10.66 6.53 -11.51
C ILE A 52 11.67 7.14 -10.53
N LEU A 53 11.82 6.57 -9.34
CA LEU A 53 12.81 7.01 -8.35
C LEU A 53 14.19 6.39 -8.59
N PHE A 54 14.35 5.47 -9.54
CA PHE A 54 15.61 4.78 -9.79
C PHE A 54 16.21 5.16 -11.14
N THR A 55 17.52 5.06 -11.25
CA THR A 55 18.30 5.34 -12.45
C THR A 55 19.23 4.17 -12.78
N MET A 56 19.88 4.22 -13.92
CA MET A 56 20.90 3.24 -14.32
C MET A 56 22.05 3.11 -13.30
N ARG A 57 22.32 4.18 -12.52
CA ARG A 57 23.40 4.19 -11.51
C ARG A 57 23.02 3.38 -10.25
N ASP A 58 21.74 3.10 -10.08
CA ASP A 58 21.21 2.39 -8.90
C ASP A 58 21.06 0.88 -9.13
N LEU A 59 21.42 0.38 -10.32
CA LEU A 59 21.27 -1.04 -10.65
C LEU A 59 21.97 -1.94 -9.63
N GLY A 60 21.25 -2.95 -9.14
CA GLY A 60 21.74 -3.90 -8.13
C GLY A 60 21.61 -3.42 -6.68
N ALA A 61 21.36 -2.14 -6.42
CA ALA A 61 21.07 -1.64 -5.07
C ALA A 61 19.69 -2.13 -4.60
N PHE A 62 19.47 -2.17 -3.27
CA PHE A 62 18.15 -2.44 -2.72
C PHE A 62 17.20 -1.27 -2.97
N LYS A 63 15.95 -1.59 -3.38
CA LYS A 63 14.92 -0.59 -3.71
C LYS A 63 14.59 0.29 -2.50
N SER A 64 14.33 -0.33 -1.35
CA SER A 64 13.99 0.36 -0.10
C SER A 64 15.08 1.32 0.34
N ASP A 65 16.35 0.91 0.31
CA ASP A 65 17.48 1.74 0.71
C ASP A 65 17.71 2.92 -0.23
N THR A 66 17.54 2.71 -1.54
CA THR A 66 17.72 3.77 -2.52
C THR A 66 16.67 4.87 -2.34
N ILE A 67 15.42 4.49 -2.04
CA ILE A 67 14.39 5.48 -1.68
C ILE A 67 14.80 6.21 -0.40
N ALA A 68 15.17 5.49 0.67
CA ALA A 68 15.53 6.09 1.94
C ALA A 68 16.72 7.07 1.81
N MET A 69 17.74 6.71 1.05
CA MET A 69 18.89 7.58 0.78
C MET A 69 18.46 8.90 0.11
N ARG A 70 17.61 8.84 -0.90
CA ARG A 70 17.11 10.03 -1.61
C ARG A 70 16.25 10.91 -0.73
N TRP A 71 15.45 10.30 0.12
CA TRP A 71 14.60 11.00 1.05
C TRP A 71 15.38 11.68 2.15
N GLY A 72 16.33 10.98 2.79
CA GLY A 72 17.20 11.56 3.80
C GLY A 72 17.98 12.77 3.29
N ALA A 73 18.35 12.78 2.00
CA ALA A 73 19.00 13.92 1.37
C ALA A 73 18.07 15.14 1.17
N GLN A 74 16.78 14.91 0.95
CA GLN A 74 15.78 15.97 0.70
C GLN A 74 15.04 16.41 1.97
N ARG A 75 14.88 15.51 2.91
CA ARG A 75 14.12 15.69 4.15
C ARG A 75 14.90 15.16 5.34
N PRO A 76 15.91 15.89 5.80
CA PRO A 76 16.73 15.48 6.95
C PRO A 76 15.95 15.43 8.28
N ASP A 77 14.78 16.04 8.31
CA ASP A 77 13.81 16.03 9.42
C ASP A 77 13.00 14.72 9.48
N TRP A 78 13.12 13.83 8.49
CA TRP A 78 12.39 12.58 8.43
C TRP A 78 13.18 11.39 8.97
N SER A 79 12.49 10.53 9.71
CA SER A 79 12.99 9.21 10.06
C SER A 79 12.54 8.21 9.01
N VAL A 80 13.45 7.76 8.15
CA VAL A 80 13.17 6.71 7.17
C VAL A 80 13.87 5.43 7.60
N THR A 81 13.08 4.38 7.82
CA THR A 81 13.57 3.05 8.17
C THR A 81 13.33 2.10 7.00
N THR A 82 14.32 1.31 6.65
CA THR A 82 14.20 0.30 5.59
C THR A 82 14.18 -1.11 6.18
N LEU A 83 13.30 -1.94 5.64
CA LEU A 83 13.25 -3.37 5.91
C LEU A 83 13.51 -4.11 4.60
N ARG A 84 14.68 -4.73 4.50
CA ARG A 84 15.06 -5.59 3.35
C ARG A 84 14.43 -6.97 3.51
N ALA A 85 13.10 -7.00 3.61
CA ALA A 85 12.33 -8.19 3.87
C ALA A 85 11.01 -8.15 3.13
N ARG A 86 10.55 -9.33 2.71
CA ARG A 86 9.20 -9.52 2.21
C ARG A 86 8.26 -9.68 3.39
N LEU A 87 7.26 -8.82 3.46
CA LEU A 87 6.20 -8.90 4.45
C LEU A 87 5.01 -9.66 3.84
N ASP A 88 4.99 -10.98 3.96
CA ASP A 88 3.99 -11.87 3.36
C ASP A 88 3.17 -12.66 4.39
N THR A 89 3.35 -12.36 5.68
CA THR A 89 2.51 -12.90 6.77
C THR A 89 1.82 -11.78 7.53
N PRO A 90 0.58 -12.01 8.01
CA PRO A 90 -0.15 -11.02 8.80
C PRO A 90 0.61 -10.57 10.06
N GLU A 91 1.32 -11.50 10.71
CA GLU A 91 2.06 -11.25 11.95
C GLU A 91 3.26 -10.33 11.70
N ALA A 92 4.04 -10.59 10.64
CA ALA A 92 5.18 -9.73 10.26
C ALA A 92 4.74 -8.31 9.90
N ILE A 93 3.62 -8.17 9.18
CA ILE A 93 3.05 -6.87 8.84
C ILE A 93 2.56 -6.15 10.09
N ALA A 94 1.82 -6.84 10.97
CA ALA A 94 1.27 -6.25 12.18
C ALA A 94 2.37 -5.75 13.13
N GLU A 95 3.48 -6.47 13.24
CA GLU A 95 4.62 -6.07 14.06
C GLU A 95 5.16 -4.68 13.67
N VAL A 96 5.23 -4.40 12.38
CA VAL A 96 5.70 -3.09 11.87
C VAL A 96 4.58 -2.05 11.89
N ALA A 97 3.36 -2.45 11.49
CA ALA A 97 2.22 -1.55 11.31
C ALA A 97 1.71 -0.95 12.62
N ARG A 98 1.82 -1.67 13.74
CA ARG A 98 1.33 -1.20 15.07
C ARG A 98 1.90 0.14 15.53
N HIS A 99 3.02 0.55 14.96
CA HIS A 99 3.70 1.81 15.28
C HIS A 99 3.45 2.89 14.23
N GLN A 100 2.58 2.63 13.25
CA GLN A 100 2.30 3.54 12.15
C GLN A 100 0.82 3.94 12.15
N ALA A 101 0.55 5.13 11.62
CA ALA A 101 -0.83 5.63 11.50
C ALA A 101 -1.57 5.02 10.31
N VAL A 102 -0.84 4.72 9.23
CA VAL A 102 -1.39 4.19 7.97
C VAL A 102 -0.43 3.17 7.38
N THR A 103 -0.98 2.07 6.88
CA THR A 103 -0.25 1.11 6.05
C THR A 103 -0.68 1.27 4.60
N ILE A 104 0.29 1.26 3.67
CA ILE A 104 0.07 1.32 2.23
C ILE A 104 0.63 0.05 1.62
N ASP A 105 -0.23 -0.75 1.00
CA ASP A 105 0.15 -1.93 0.24
C ASP A 105 0.31 -1.57 -1.24
N ALA A 106 1.56 -1.46 -1.67
CA ALA A 106 1.99 -1.24 -3.04
C ALA A 106 2.67 -2.48 -3.64
N SER A 107 2.41 -3.67 -3.08
CA SER A 107 2.97 -4.94 -3.52
C SER A 107 2.38 -5.39 -4.86
N ASP A 108 3.08 -6.27 -5.56
CA ASP A 108 2.68 -6.80 -6.86
C ASP A 108 2.25 -8.28 -6.82
N ASN A 109 2.16 -8.86 -5.62
CA ASN A 109 1.79 -10.26 -5.43
C ASN A 109 0.61 -10.45 -4.47
N PHE A 110 -0.17 -11.50 -4.69
CA PHE A 110 -1.39 -11.77 -3.90
C PHE A 110 -1.10 -12.17 -2.46
N ALA A 111 -0.01 -12.88 -2.19
CA ALA A 111 0.33 -13.30 -0.83
C ALA A 111 0.47 -12.09 0.10
N THR A 112 1.30 -11.12 -0.27
CA THR A 112 1.48 -9.87 0.50
C THR A 112 0.20 -9.06 0.62
N ARG A 113 -0.60 -8.94 -0.47
CA ARG A 113 -1.88 -8.20 -0.46
C ARG A 113 -2.87 -8.74 0.55
N PHE A 114 -3.07 -10.07 0.54
CA PHE A 114 -3.99 -10.71 1.47
C PHE A 114 -3.43 -10.76 2.89
N ALA A 115 -2.11 -10.94 3.07
CA ALA A 115 -1.48 -10.82 4.37
C ALA A 115 -1.67 -9.41 4.97
N ALA A 116 -1.49 -8.34 4.17
CA ALA A 116 -1.72 -6.97 4.61
C ALA A 116 -3.20 -6.72 4.96
N ASN A 117 -4.13 -7.24 4.15
CA ASN A 117 -5.55 -7.18 4.45
C ASN A 117 -5.88 -7.86 5.78
N ASP A 118 -5.40 -9.08 5.98
CA ASP A 118 -5.71 -9.88 7.17
C ASP A 118 -5.07 -9.29 8.43
N ALA A 119 -3.84 -8.79 8.32
CA ALA A 119 -3.19 -8.03 9.38
C ALA A 119 -4.00 -6.78 9.77
N ALA A 120 -4.43 -5.99 8.77
CA ALA A 120 -5.23 -4.79 9.00
C ALA A 120 -6.54 -5.12 9.73
N ILE A 121 -7.25 -6.18 9.30
CA ILE A 121 -8.51 -6.60 9.92
C ILE A 121 -8.28 -7.08 11.36
N ARG A 122 -7.31 -7.98 11.57
CA ARG A 122 -7.03 -8.59 12.88
C ARG A 122 -6.53 -7.58 13.90
N HIS A 123 -5.65 -6.67 13.49
CA HIS A 123 -5.00 -5.70 14.37
C HIS A 123 -5.58 -4.29 14.26
N ARG A 124 -6.64 -4.10 13.47
CA ARG A 124 -7.47 -2.90 13.37
C ARG A 124 -6.72 -1.61 13.04
N PHE A 125 -5.86 -1.67 12.04
CA PHE A 125 -5.21 -0.48 11.48
C PHE A 125 -5.70 -0.19 10.06
N PRO A 126 -5.73 1.09 9.62
CA PRO A 126 -6.17 1.44 8.28
C PRO A 126 -5.16 1.00 7.22
N LEU A 127 -5.69 0.48 6.10
CA LEU A 127 -4.89 0.01 4.97
C LEU A 127 -5.35 0.68 3.67
N VAL A 128 -4.41 1.25 2.93
CA VAL A 128 -4.61 1.69 1.55
C VAL A 128 -4.01 0.64 0.63
N HIS A 129 -4.84 -0.01 -0.18
CA HIS A 129 -4.42 -1.01 -1.15
C HIS A 129 -4.54 -0.47 -2.57
N GLY A 130 -3.51 -0.62 -3.39
CA GLY A 130 -3.52 -0.29 -4.81
C GLY A 130 -2.93 -1.39 -5.67
N ALA A 131 -3.44 -1.53 -6.88
CA ALA A 131 -2.91 -2.45 -7.87
C ALA A 131 -3.02 -1.86 -9.27
N ALA A 132 -2.06 -2.21 -10.14
CA ALA A 132 -2.07 -1.85 -11.55
C ALA A 132 -1.56 -3.04 -12.37
N ILE A 133 -2.25 -3.36 -13.47
CA ILE A 133 -1.86 -4.42 -14.40
C ILE A 133 -2.28 -4.03 -15.81
N GLY A 134 -1.41 -4.18 -16.80
CA GLY A 134 -1.67 -3.77 -18.17
C GLY A 134 -2.05 -2.30 -18.25
N LEU A 135 -3.31 -2.04 -18.59
CA LEU A 135 -3.90 -0.70 -18.70
C LEU A 135 -5.01 -0.45 -17.66
N THR A 136 -5.08 -1.29 -16.63
CA THR A 136 -6.12 -1.22 -15.60
C THR A 136 -5.50 -0.98 -14.22
N GLY A 137 -6.05 -0.02 -13.48
CA GLY A 137 -5.67 0.26 -12.08
C GLY A 137 -6.87 0.10 -11.15
N GLN A 138 -6.58 -0.19 -9.88
CA GLN A 138 -7.59 -0.24 -8.83
C GLN A 138 -7.02 0.24 -7.49
N LEU A 139 -7.90 0.79 -6.66
CA LEU A 139 -7.56 1.36 -5.36
C LEU A 139 -8.72 1.17 -4.40
N LEU A 140 -8.42 0.75 -3.18
CA LEU A 140 -9.38 0.55 -2.08
C LEU A 140 -8.75 1.04 -0.78
N THR A 141 -9.54 1.73 0.04
CA THR A 141 -9.16 2.08 1.42
C THR A 141 -9.98 1.22 2.39
N ILE A 142 -9.28 0.54 3.29
CA ILE A 142 -9.86 -0.40 4.25
C ILE A 142 -9.77 0.21 5.65
N ASP A 143 -10.92 0.35 6.31
CA ASP A 143 -11.06 0.72 7.72
C ASP A 143 -11.78 -0.41 8.46
N PRO A 144 -11.06 -1.21 9.27
CA PRO A 144 -11.60 -2.41 9.90
C PRO A 144 -12.82 -2.12 10.78
N GLY A 145 -13.89 -2.86 10.56
CA GLY A 145 -15.19 -2.66 11.23
C GLY A 145 -16.08 -1.58 10.62
N ARG A 146 -15.63 -0.89 9.56
CA ARG A 146 -16.39 0.19 8.90
C ARG A 146 -16.49 0.02 7.39
N SER A 147 -15.55 -0.68 6.77
CA SER A 147 -15.52 -0.83 5.32
C SER A 147 -15.38 -2.27 4.88
N ALA A 148 -15.76 -2.52 3.62
CA ALA A 148 -15.42 -3.74 2.90
C ALA A 148 -13.88 -3.86 2.78
N CYS A 149 -13.39 -5.10 2.75
CA CYS A 149 -11.98 -5.43 2.61
C CYS A 149 -11.73 -6.24 1.33
N LEU A 150 -10.47 -6.66 1.09
CA LEU A 150 -10.15 -7.47 -0.10
C LEU A 150 -10.88 -8.82 -0.10
N ARG A 151 -11.14 -9.41 1.08
CA ARG A 151 -11.89 -10.67 1.16
C ARG A 151 -13.38 -10.49 0.83
N CYS A 152 -13.97 -9.34 1.15
CA CYS A 152 -15.33 -9.01 0.69
C CYS A 152 -15.41 -8.92 -0.84
N LEU A 153 -14.33 -8.50 -1.50
CA LEU A 153 -14.29 -8.30 -2.95
C LEU A 153 -13.93 -9.58 -3.72
N PHE A 154 -12.97 -10.37 -3.20
CA PHE A 154 -12.37 -11.49 -3.93
C PHE A 154 -12.53 -12.85 -3.23
N GLY A 155 -13.09 -12.91 -2.02
CA GLY A 155 -13.13 -14.11 -1.18
C GLY A 155 -11.76 -14.45 -0.59
N GLY A 156 -10.77 -14.75 -1.40
CA GLY A 156 -9.42 -15.13 -1.04
C GLY A 156 -8.42 -14.89 -2.16
N PRO A 157 -7.15 -15.24 -1.94
CA PRO A 157 -6.16 -15.24 -3.02
C PRO A 157 -6.58 -16.24 -4.10
N PRO A 158 -6.28 -15.96 -5.39
CA PRO A 158 -6.58 -16.90 -6.45
C PRO A 158 -5.81 -18.21 -6.28
N GLU A 159 -6.43 -19.35 -6.64
CA GLU A 159 -5.82 -20.68 -6.52
C GLU A 159 -4.58 -20.88 -7.42
N ALA A 160 -4.52 -20.16 -8.55
CA ALA A 160 -3.38 -20.16 -9.44
C ALA A 160 -2.68 -18.79 -9.42
N GLU A 161 -1.37 -18.79 -9.59
CA GLU A 161 -0.64 -17.55 -9.85
C GLU A 161 -1.20 -16.90 -11.12
N GLY A 162 -2.07 -15.91 -10.91
CA GLY A 162 -2.69 -15.16 -11.99
C GLY A 162 -1.66 -14.29 -12.73
N THR A 163 -2.14 -13.57 -13.72
CA THR A 163 -1.35 -12.60 -14.47
C THR A 163 -0.81 -11.53 -13.52
N THR A 164 0.50 -11.51 -13.32
CA THR A 164 1.20 -10.50 -12.52
C THR A 164 1.62 -9.31 -13.40
N CYS A 165 1.96 -8.18 -12.77
CA CYS A 165 2.54 -7.04 -13.50
C CYS A 165 3.83 -7.40 -14.24
N GLN A 166 4.56 -8.42 -13.76
CA GLN A 166 5.79 -8.91 -14.39
C GLN A 166 5.51 -9.65 -15.71
N ASN A 167 4.42 -10.43 -15.76
CA ASN A 167 4.09 -11.26 -16.93
C ASN A 167 3.22 -10.51 -17.96
N ALA A 168 2.33 -9.62 -17.52
CA ALA A 168 1.42 -8.87 -18.38
C ALA A 168 1.98 -7.50 -18.80
N GLY A 169 3.04 -7.05 -18.17
CA GLY A 169 3.50 -5.67 -18.26
C GLY A 169 2.51 -4.69 -17.58
N VAL A 170 2.89 -3.44 -17.51
CA VAL A 170 2.05 -2.37 -16.98
C VAL A 170 2.50 -1.03 -17.56
N LEU A 171 1.54 -0.15 -17.85
CA LEU A 171 1.82 1.20 -18.29
C LEU A 171 2.39 2.05 -17.13
N GLY A 172 3.59 2.61 -17.30
CA GLY A 172 4.27 3.37 -16.23
C GLY A 172 3.48 4.59 -15.76
N SER A 173 2.79 5.31 -16.65
CA SER A 173 1.93 6.44 -16.27
C SER A 173 0.73 6.02 -15.42
N LEU A 174 0.13 4.85 -15.69
CA LEU A 174 -0.95 4.30 -14.85
C LEU A 174 -0.44 3.94 -13.45
N VAL A 175 0.74 3.33 -13.38
CA VAL A 175 1.39 3.03 -12.08
C VAL A 175 1.64 4.31 -11.28
N GLY A 176 2.12 5.36 -11.95
CA GLY A 176 2.26 6.69 -11.35
C GLY A 176 0.94 7.22 -10.82
N GLU A 177 -0.12 7.22 -11.65
CA GLU A 177 -1.45 7.69 -11.27
C GLU A 177 -2.01 6.96 -10.05
N VAL A 178 -1.99 5.62 -10.05
CA VAL A 178 -2.49 4.82 -8.92
C VAL A 178 -1.69 5.12 -7.66
N GLY A 179 -0.35 5.19 -7.73
CA GLY A 179 0.49 5.48 -6.58
C GLY A 179 0.23 6.87 -5.97
N TRP A 180 0.02 7.91 -6.80
CA TRP A 180 -0.36 9.24 -6.32
C TRP A 180 -1.72 9.23 -5.62
N LEU A 181 -2.69 8.50 -6.15
CA LEU A 181 -4.00 8.35 -5.54
C LEU A 181 -3.93 7.56 -4.21
N MET A 182 -3.05 6.54 -4.11
CA MET A 182 -2.80 5.84 -2.85
C MET A 182 -2.23 6.79 -1.79
N ALA A 183 -1.27 7.61 -2.15
CA ALA A 183 -0.73 8.63 -1.25
C ALA A 183 -1.81 9.63 -0.80
N LEU A 184 -2.69 10.05 -1.69
CA LEU A 184 -3.82 10.93 -1.35
C LEU A 184 -4.79 10.25 -0.36
N GLU A 185 -5.07 8.96 -0.52
CA GLU A 185 -5.88 8.22 0.46
C GLU A 185 -5.20 8.17 1.84
N ALA A 186 -3.87 7.91 1.87
CA ALA A 186 -3.11 7.95 3.11
C ALA A 186 -3.17 9.34 3.79
N VAL A 187 -3.07 10.42 3.01
CA VAL A 187 -3.24 11.80 3.49
C VAL A 187 -4.60 12.01 4.16
N LYS A 188 -5.67 11.51 3.53
CA LYS A 188 -7.03 11.64 4.10
C LYS A 188 -7.13 10.94 5.46
N LEU A 189 -6.48 9.79 5.61
CA LEU A 189 -6.45 9.03 6.87
C LEU A 189 -5.59 9.73 7.93
N LEU A 190 -4.37 10.14 7.57
CA LEU A 190 -3.41 10.82 8.47
C LEU A 190 -3.97 12.13 9.04
N TYR A 191 -4.55 12.97 8.17
CA TYR A 191 -5.04 14.29 8.55
C TYR A 191 -6.55 14.33 8.84
N ARG A 192 -7.23 13.16 8.79
CA ARG A 192 -8.68 13.04 9.01
C ARG A 192 -9.48 14.03 8.16
N THR A 193 -9.10 14.17 6.90
CA THR A 193 -9.69 15.13 5.96
C THR A 193 -10.30 14.43 4.75
N GLY A 194 -11.27 15.08 4.11
CA GLY A 194 -11.92 14.56 2.91
C GLY A 194 -12.75 13.30 3.18
N ARG A 195 -12.95 12.51 2.13
CA ARG A 195 -13.69 11.24 2.18
C ARG A 195 -12.82 10.12 1.62
N PRO A 196 -12.28 9.22 2.45
CA PRO A 196 -11.56 8.05 1.96
C PRO A 196 -12.45 7.12 1.13
N LEU A 197 -11.85 6.24 0.36
CA LEU A 197 -12.54 5.27 -0.50
C LEU A 197 -13.13 4.09 0.31
N TRP A 198 -13.70 4.36 1.46
CA TRP A 198 -14.42 3.36 2.24
C TRP A 198 -15.65 2.87 1.49
N ASN A 199 -15.81 1.54 1.41
CA ASN A 199 -16.92 0.91 0.69
C ASN A 199 -17.00 1.31 -0.79
N ARG A 200 -15.88 1.65 -1.40
CA ARG A 200 -15.80 1.98 -2.83
C ARG A 200 -14.48 1.51 -3.41
N LEU A 201 -14.55 0.72 -4.47
CA LEU A 201 -13.41 0.39 -5.30
C LEU A 201 -13.26 1.45 -6.39
N LEU A 202 -12.17 2.20 -6.39
CA LEU A 202 -11.82 3.03 -7.53
C LEU A 202 -11.19 2.14 -8.60
N THR A 203 -11.78 2.11 -9.78
CA THR A 203 -11.22 1.44 -10.97
C THR A 203 -10.81 2.48 -12.00
N ILE A 204 -9.65 2.24 -12.63
CA ILE A 204 -9.08 3.11 -13.67
C ILE A 204 -8.88 2.26 -14.93
N ASP A 205 -9.47 2.69 -16.04
CA ASP A 205 -9.26 2.19 -17.39
C ASP A 205 -8.45 3.25 -18.14
N ALA A 206 -7.14 3.07 -18.20
CA ALA A 206 -6.24 4.06 -18.81
C ALA A 206 -6.47 4.18 -20.33
N LEU A 207 -6.86 3.08 -21.00
CA LEU A 207 -7.13 3.10 -22.44
C LEU A 207 -8.32 3.99 -22.78
N ARG A 208 -9.37 3.94 -21.94
CA ARG A 208 -10.60 4.73 -22.17
C ARG A 208 -10.63 6.04 -21.38
N GLY A 209 -9.59 6.35 -20.62
CA GLY A 209 -9.55 7.53 -19.74
C GLY A 209 -10.66 7.55 -18.69
N ARG A 210 -11.13 6.38 -18.27
CA ARG A 210 -12.28 6.27 -17.35
C ARG A 210 -11.82 5.96 -15.93
N ARG A 211 -12.40 6.69 -14.97
CA ARG A 211 -12.30 6.42 -13.54
C ARG A 211 -13.70 6.19 -12.97
N ARG A 212 -13.87 5.14 -12.22
CA ARG A 212 -15.15 4.81 -11.58
C ARG A 212 -14.94 4.41 -10.13
N ALA A 213 -15.68 5.02 -9.23
CA ALA A 213 -15.80 4.57 -7.85
C ALA A 213 -17.00 3.61 -7.76
N VAL A 214 -16.74 2.32 -7.75
CA VAL A 214 -17.77 1.27 -7.68
C VAL A 214 -18.12 1.03 -6.22
N PRO A 215 -19.40 1.15 -5.82
CA PRO A 215 -19.81 0.83 -4.46
C PRO A 215 -19.53 -0.63 -4.12
N LEU A 216 -18.96 -0.86 -2.93
CA LEU A 216 -18.76 -2.17 -2.33
C LEU A 216 -19.67 -2.31 -1.13
N ARG A 217 -20.19 -3.51 -0.92
CA ARG A 217 -20.90 -3.86 0.32
C ARG A 217 -20.00 -4.78 1.14
N PRO A 218 -19.80 -4.50 2.43
CA PRO A 218 -19.18 -5.47 3.31
C PRO A 218 -19.98 -6.77 3.32
N ASP A 219 -19.28 -7.89 3.25
CA ASP A 219 -19.91 -9.20 3.47
C ASP A 219 -20.14 -9.37 4.96
N SER A 220 -21.40 -9.64 5.36
CA SER A 220 -21.79 -9.81 6.76
C SER A 220 -21.07 -10.98 7.46
N HIS A 221 -20.60 -11.96 6.69
CA HIS A 221 -19.86 -13.13 7.21
C HIS A 221 -18.34 -12.91 7.17
N CYS A 222 -17.88 -11.79 6.63
CA CYS A 222 -16.44 -11.51 6.57
C CYS A 222 -15.91 -11.05 7.93
N ALA A 223 -14.73 -11.57 8.30
CA ALA A 223 -14.04 -11.18 9.53
C ALA A 223 -13.85 -9.66 9.69
N CYS A 224 -13.84 -8.89 8.60
CA CYS A 224 -13.73 -7.43 8.66
C CYS A 224 -14.93 -6.74 9.32
N GLN A 225 -16.08 -7.43 9.48
CA GLN A 225 -17.28 -6.91 10.12
C GLN A 225 -17.45 -7.38 11.59
N LEU A 226 -16.61 -8.32 12.03
CA LEU A 226 -16.68 -8.82 13.40
C LEU A 226 -16.26 -7.75 14.40
N GLN A 227 -16.99 -7.67 15.52
CA GLN A 227 -16.63 -6.81 16.64
C GLN A 227 -15.39 -7.35 17.38
N PRO A 228 -14.63 -6.51 18.09
CA PRO A 228 -13.51 -6.97 18.91
C PRO A 228 -13.98 -8.04 19.90
N GLY A 229 -13.33 -9.21 19.88
CA GLY A 229 -13.61 -10.31 20.81
C GLY A 229 -14.65 -11.34 20.34
N SER A 230 -15.17 -11.26 19.10
CA SER A 230 -15.92 -12.34 18.48
C SER A 230 -14.95 -13.24 17.71
N ASP A 231 -14.93 -14.53 18.05
CA ASP A 231 -14.21 -15.52 17.23
C ASP A 231 -14.84 -15.63 15.85
N PRO A 232 -14.05 -15.85 14.81
CA PRO A 232 -14.58 -16.13 13.47
C PRO A 232 -15.39 -17.44 13.50
N PRO A 233 -16.50 -17.53 12.74
CA PRO A 233 -17.31 -18.73 12.63
C PRO A 233 -16.55 -19.89 12.01
#